data_78d7f5618aaef743cebd033508da114c
#
_entry.id   78d7f5618aaef743cebd033508da114c
#
_cell.length_a   1.000
_cell.length_b   1.000
_cell.length_c   1.000
_cell.angle_alpha   90.00
_cell.angle_beta   90.00
_cell.angle_gamma   90.00
#
_symmetry.space_group_name_H-M   'P 1'
#
loop_
_entity.id
_entity.type
_entity.pdbx_description
1 polymer ?
#
loop_
_entity_poly.entity_id
_entity_poly.type
_entity_poly.pdbx_seq_one_letter_code
_entity_poly.pdbx_strand_id
1 'polypeptide(L)'
;TKGDWANALSTAEDVINNSGNKLWAADEYVQAWKKDDKNHSNEMLFELSVTNSQDWNDREGIAYIYAENRPDVPGYGDVCATKSFVELLAEDPQDVRANVFLAPSADKKKVFNGAKVYLNKMPAYNGDVRYSNIPLLRLSEVYLNAAEAAFRLGNTTKAAQYLNDIIKNRTSDTTKQVTASDVTLARILLERRKELVGEGQRFFDALRNNETITRYTSDASRGWHDVLTTEARSYNRDYYKAYPAIPGYEVDANSNLKNQQNTGYSN
;
A
#
# COMPACT_ATOMS: atom_id res chain seq x y z
N THR A 1 2.38 14.04 8.79
CA THR A 1 1.16 14.30 9.61
C THR A 1 1.29 15.51 10.50
N LYS A 2 2.44 15.73 11.13
CA LYS A 2 2.68 16.94 11.97
C LYS A 2 2.96 18.20 11.15
N GLY A 3 3.25 18.10 9.87
CA GLY A 3 3.66 19.21 9.01
C GLY A 3 5.13 19.61 9.17
N ASP A 4 5.92 18.87 9.93
CA ASP A 4 7.36 19.11 10.13
C ASP A 4 8.16 18.52 8.94
N TRP A 5 8.06 19.20 7.82
CA TRP A 5 8.64 18.72 6.56
C TRP A 5 10.17 18.78 6.55
N ALA A 6 10.76 19.72 7.28
CA ALA A 6 12.22 19.83 7.35
C ALA A 6 12.84 18.62 8.06
N ASN A 7 12.31 18.26 9.22
CA ASN A 7 12.78 17.08 9.94
C ASN A 7 12.44 15.80 9.19
N ALA A 8 11.27 15.72 8.54
CA ALA A 8 10.89 14.57 7.71
C ALA A 8 11.90 14.36 6.57
N LEU A 9 12.30 15.44 5.88
CA LEU A 9 13.29 15.35 4.81
C LEU A 9 14.66 14.94 5.33
N SER A 10 15.18 15.61 6.38
CA SER A 10 16.51 15.31 6.90
C SER A 10 16.63 13.89 7.45
N THR A 11 15.59 13.38 8.13
CA THR A 11 15.57 12.01 8.63
C THR A 11 15.51 11.00 7.48
N ALA A 12 14.69 11.26 6.44
CA ALA A 12 14.64 10.40 5.28
C ALA A 12 15.98 10.37 4.54
N GLU A 13 16.63 11.51 4.36
CA GLU A 13 17.96 11.61 3.75
C GLU A 13 19.02 10.86 4.57
N ASP A 14 18.95 10.91 5.88
CA ASP A 14 19.86 10.16 6.75
C ASP A 14 19.72 8.64 6.53
N VAL A 15 18.50 8.13 6.50
CA VAL A 15 18.25 6.70 6.20
C VAL A 15 18.72 6.35 4.79
N ILE A 16 18.40 7.16 3.78
CA ILE A 16 18.80 6.90 2.37
C ILE A 16 20.32 6.83 2.24
N ASN A 17 21.05 7.73 2.92
CA ASN A 17 22.50 7.84 2.75
C ASN A 17 23.29 6.88 3.66
N ASN A 18 22.78 6.54 4.83
CA ASN A 18 23.56 5.91 5.89
C ASN A 18 23.08 4.51 6.31
N SER A 19 21.90 4.04 5.87
CA SER A 19 21.42 2.69 6.24
C SER A 19 22.20 1.56 5.56
N GLY A 20 22.86 1.83 4.43
CA GLY A 20 23.43 0.80 3.58
C GLY A 20 22.43 0.03 2.72
N ASN A 21 21.14 0.29 2.90
CA ASN A 21 20.08 -0.34 2.11
C ASN A 21 19.99 0.28 0.71
N LYS A 22 19.42 -0.48 -0.23
CA LYS A 22 19.23 -0.06 -1.62
C LYS A 22 17.83 -0.43 -2.09
N LEU A 23 17.28 0.38 -2.99
CA LEU A 23 16.05 0.01 -3.70
C LEU A 23 16.29 -1.26 -4.52
N TRP A 24 15.33 -2.15 -4.52
CA TRP A 24 15.33 -3.28 -5.45
C TRP A 24 15.28 -2.77 -6.88
N ALA A 25 16.13 -3.29 -7.74
CA ALA A 25 15.99 -3.10 -9.17
C ALA A 25 14.71 -3.77 -9.69
N ALA A 26 14.29 -3.45 -10.91
CA ALA A 26 13.01 -3.92 -11.45
C ALA A 26 12.89 -5.45 -11.50
N ASP A 27 13.97 -6.15 -11.81
CA ASP A 27 14.05 -7.62 -11.82
C ASP A 27 14.06 -8.20 -10.39
N GLU A 28 14.73 -7.54 -9.45
CA GLU A 28 14.75 -7.93 -8.04
C GLU A 28 13.39 -7.74 -7.37
N TYR A 29 12.67 -6.64 -7.68
CA TYR A 29 11.40 -6.30 -7.04
C TYR A 29 10.36 -7.43 -7.11
N VAL A 30 10.14 -7.98 -8.31
CA VAL A 30 9.18 -9.07 -8.49
C VAL A 30 9.62 -10.32 -7.76
N GLN A 31 10.92 -10.61 -7.77
CA GLN A 31 11.45 -11.79 -7.09
C GLN A 31 11.40 -11.66 -5.57
N ALA A 32 11.69 -10.48 -5.02
CA ALA A 32 11.60 -10.22 -3.60
C ALA A 32 10.20 -10.52 -3.05
N TRP A 33 9.14 -10.14 -3.79
CA TRP A 33 7.76 -10.43 -3.40
C TRP A 33 7.29 -11.85 -3.70
N LYS A 34 8.05 -12.63 -4.46
CA LYS A 34 7.72 -14.02 -4.78
C LYS A 34 8.56 -15.03 -4.01
N LYS A 35 9.68 -14.59 -3.44
CA LYS A 35 10.56 -15.48 -2.70
C LYS A 35 9.92 -15.89 -1.40
N ASP A 36 9.94 -17.16 -1.18
CA ASP A 36 9.76 -17.85 0.09
C ASP A 36 10.98 -17.62 1.01
N ASP A 37 11.52 -16.42 0.99
CA ASP A 37 12.77 -16.10 1.66
C ASP A 37 12.51 -15.25 2.90
N LYS A 38 13.03 -15.69 4.02
CA LYS A 38 12.95 -14.97 5.30
C LYS A 38 13.65 -13.61 5.29
N ASN A 39 14.43 -13.35 4.27
CA ASN A 39 15.24 -12.14 4.17
C ASN A 39 14.88 -11.38 2.91
N HIS A 40 13.95 -10.45 3.01
CA HIS A 40 13.76 -9.40 2.03
C HIS A 40 14.91 -8.38 2.10
N SER A 41 16.15 -8.84 1.83
CA SER A 41 17.35 -8.01 1.89
C SER A 41 17.22 -6.76 1.00
N ASN A 42 18.09 -5.81 1.21
CA ASN A 42 18.26 -4.55 0.50
C ASN A 42 17.19 -3.49 0.79
N GLU A 43 15.98 -3.62 0.26
CA GLU A 43 14.96 -2.57 0.40
C GLU A 43 14.14 -2.67 1.69
N MET A 44 14.03 -3.87 2.28
CA MET A 44 13.31 -4.08 3.51
C MET A 44 14.13 -3.57 4.71
N LEU A 45 13.61 -2.55 5.40
CA LEU A 45 14.24 -1.99 6.59
C LEU A 45 13.80 -2.72 7.87
N PHE A 46 12.52 -3.05 7.94
CA PHE A 46 11.97 -3.79 9.08
C PHE A 46 10.72 -4.57 8.69
N GLU A 47 10.69 -5.84 9.06
CA GLU A 47 9.54 -6.72 8.90
C GLU A 47 9.39 -7.64 10.12
N LEU A 48 8.17 -8.07 10.38
CA LEU A 48 7.91 -9.13 11.35
C LEU A 48 8.02 -10.47 10.66
N SER A 49 8.85 -11.36 11.19
CA SER A 49 9.01 -12.71 10.66
C SER A 49 7.91 -13.62 11.19
N VAL A 50 7.19 -14.27 10.28
CA VAL A 50 6.14 -15.24 10.58
C VAL A 50 6.48 -16.55 9.88
N THR A 51 6.90 -17.58 10.63
CA THR A 51 7.49 -18.78 10.04
C THR A 51 6.73 -20.06 10.34
N ASN A 52 5.84 -20.06 11.32
CA ASN A 52 5.11 -21.25 11.73
C ASN A 52 3.85 -20.90 12.55
N SER A 53 3.07 -21.93 12.91
CA SER A 53 1.82 -21.79 13.66
C SER A 53 1.96 -21.25 15.08
N GLN A 54 3.16 -21.21 15.63
CA GLN A 54 3.41 -20.64 16.97
C GLN A 54 3.52 -19.12 16.92
N ASP A 55 3.94 -18.57 15.78
CA ASP A 55 4.04 -17.12 15.56
C ASP A 55 2.68 -16.48 15.28
N TRP A 56 1.71 -17.27 14.84
CA TRP A 56 0.46 -16.76 14.30
C TRP A 56 -0.69 -17.76 14.45
N ASN A 57 -1.88 -17.25 14.74
CA ASN A 57 -3.07 -18.09 14.69
C ASN A 57 -3.41 -18.48 13.24
N ASP A 58 -3.99 -19.66 13.08
CA ASP A 58 -4.39 -20.17 11.78
C ASP A 58 -5.29 -19.16 11.05
N ARG A 59 -4.96 -18.87 9.79
CA ARG A 59 -5.74 -18.00 8.89
C ARG A 59 -5.81 -16.51 9.25
N GLU A 60 -4.99 -16.00 10.13
CA GLU A 60 -4.96 -14.57 10.50
C GLU A 60 -3.85 -13.79 9.79
N GLY A 61 -3.00 -14.46 9.00
CA GLY A 61 -1.92 -13.83 8.26
C GLY A 61 -2.39 -12.89 7.17
N ILE A 62 -1.66 -11.80 6.95
CA ILE A 62 -1.99 -10.81 5.91
C ILE A 62 -2.02 -11.43 4.51
N ALA A 63 -1.13 -12.37 4.21
CA ALA A 63 -1.14 -13.08 2.94
C ALA A 63 -2.41 -13.89 2.75
N TYR A 64 -2.96 -14.46 3.82
CA TYR A 64 -4.18 -15.26 3.77
C TYR A 64 -5.41 -14.41 3.37
N ILE A 65 -5.47 -13.16 3.81
CA ILE A 65 -6.53 -12.20 3.46
C ILE A 65 -6.47 -11.83 1.97
N TYR A 66 -5.25 -11.69 1.44
CA TYR A 66 -5.03 -11.31 0.04
C TYR A 66 -5.04 -12.49 -0.93
N ALA A 67 -4.72 -13.69 -0.45
CA ALA A 67 -4.65 -14.86 -1.32
C ALA A 67 -6.02 -15.29 -1.84
N GLU A 68 -6.06 -15.74 -3.08
CA GLU A 68 -7.26 -16.30 -3.71
C GLU A 68 -7.73 -17.56 -2.97
N ASN A 69 -9.05 -17.72 -2.84
CA ASN A 69 -9.63 -18.92 -2.30
C ASN A 69 -9.74 -19.98 -3.42
N ARG A 70 -8.76 -20.86 -3.49
CA ARG A 70 -8.70 -22.00 -4.42
C ARG A 70 -8.29 -23.27 -3.66
N PRO A 71 -8.58 -24.46 -4.19
CA PRO A 71 -8.18 -25.71 -3.55
C PRO A 71 -6.67 -25.85 -3.30
N ASP A 72 -5.85 -25.26 -4.19
CA ASP A 72 -4.38 -25.28 -4.14
C ASP A 72 -3.78 -24.04 -3.43
N VAL A 73 -4.59 -23.02 -3.20
CA VAL A 73 -4.21 -21.78 -2.51
C VAL A 73 -5.33 -21.40 -1.54
N PRO A 74 -5.28 -21.91 -0.31
CA PRO A 74 -6.38 -21.76 0.64
C PRO A 74 -6.38 -20.37 1.32
N GLY A 75 -6.59 -19.30 0.55
CA GLY A 75 -6.80 -17.94 1.08
C GLY A 75 -8.28 -17.63 1.32
N TYR A 76 -8.57 -16.48 1.91
CA TYR A 76 -9.95 -15.99 2.03
C TYR A 76 -10.51 -15.45 0.70
N GLY A 77 -9.67 -14.84 -0.13
CA GLY A 77 -10.10 -14.18 -1.35
C GLY A 77 -11.01 -12.96 -1.13
N ASP A 78 -10.90 -12.34 0.06
CA ASP A 78 -11.78 -11.25 0.48
C ASP A 78 -11.36 -9.90 -0.10
N VAL A 79 -10.07 -9.74 -0.35
CA VAL A 79 -9.50 -8.46 -0.81
C VAL A 79 -8.84 -8.63 -2.17
N CYS A 80 -9.36 -7.93 -3.15
CA CYS A 80 -8.81 -7.90 -4.50
C CYS A 80 -8.59 -6.47 -4.99
N ALA A 81 -7.76 -6.32 -6.03
CA ALA A 81 -7.51 -5.04 -6.65
C ALA A 81 -8.76 -4.54 -7.40
N THR A 82 -9.05 -3.25 -7.31
CA THR A 82 -10.09 -2.63 -8.13
C THR A 82 -9.65 -2.55 -9.60
N LYS A 83 -10.60 -2.57 -10.52
CA LYS A 83 -10.34 -2.39 -11.94
C LYS A 83 -9.53 -1.12 -12.20
N SER A 84 -9.92 0.01 -11.60
CA SER A 84 -9.25 1.29 -11.78
C SER A 84 -7.78 1.27 -11.33
N PHE A 85 -7.43 0.46 -10.33
CA PHE A 85 -6.05 0.33 -9.88
C PHE A 85 -5.22 -0.53 -10.86
N VAL A 86 -5.80 -1.58 -11.40
CA VAL A 86 -5.08 -2.42 -12.37
C VAL A 86 -4.94 -1.71 -13.72
N GLU A 87 -5.95 -0.95 -14.15
CA GLU A 87 -5.85 -0.08 -15.32
C GLU A 87 -4.74 0.97 -15.15
N LEU A 88 -4.63 1.57 -13.95
CA LEU A 88 -3.54 2.48 -13.63
C LEU A 88 -2.15 1.84 -13.77
N LEU A 89 -1.99 0.59 -13.35
CA LEU A 89 -0.73 -0.12 -13.56
C LEU A 89 -0.51 -0.50 -15.03
N ALA A 90 -1.59 -0.78 -15.75
CA ALA A 90 -1.53 -1.14 -17.17
C ALA A 90 -1.23 0.04 -18.12
N GLU A 91 -1.31 1.29 -17.63
CA GLU A 91 -0.88 2.49 -18.37
C GLU A 91 0.63 2.48 -18.69
N ASP A 92 1.39 1.68 -17.97
CA ASP A 92 2.78 1.41 -18.24
C ASP A 92 3.01 -0.11 -18.30
N PRO A 93 3.06 -0.70 -19.50
CA PRO A 93 3.31 -2.14 -19.67
C PRO A 93 4.67 -2.60 -19.16
N GLN A 94 5.62 -1.67 -18.95
CA GLN A 94 6.96 -1.95 -18.45
C GLN A 94 7.06 -1.83 -16.92
N ASP A 95 5.98 -1.37 -16.25
CA ASP A 95 5.95 -1.28 -14.79
C ASP A 95 5.87 -2.68 -14.16
N VAL A 96 6.95 -3.08 -13.50
CA VAL A 96 7.07 -4.43 -12.91
C VAL A 96 6.11 -4.69 -11.77
N ARG A 97 5.52 -3.65 -11.17
CA ARG A 97 4.58 -3.79 -10.06
C ARG A 97 3.32 -4.53 -10.45
N ALA A 98 2.91 -4.45 -11.71
CA ALA A 98 1.81 -5.25 -12.22
C ALA A 98 2.04 -6.77 -12.07
N ASN A 99 3.29 -7.21 -11.99
CA ASN A 99 3.66 -8.62 -11.89
C ASN A 99 3.51 -9.20 -10.47
N VAL A 100 3.23 -8.39 -9.45
CA VAL A 100 2.91 -8.86 -8.09
C VAL A 100 1.43 -9.18 -7.90
N PHE A 101 0.61 -9.03 -8.94
CA PHE A 101 -0.78 -9.42 -8.91
C PHE A 101 -0.96 -10.80 -9.55
N LEU A 102 -1.77 -11.65 -8.92
CA LEU A 102 -2.20 -12.90 -9.53
C LEU A 102 -3.32 -12.59 -10.53
N ALA A 103 -3.02 -12.76 -11.80
CA ALA A 103 -4.07 -12.76 -12.81
C ALA A 103 -4.85 -14.08 -12.72
N PRO A 104 -6.18 -14.07 -12.77
CA PRO A 104 -7.00 -15.28 -12.78
C PRO A 104 -6.76 -16.16 -13.99
N SER A 105 -6.11 -15.65 -15.02
CA SER A 105 -5.67 -16.41 -16.21
C SER A 105 -4.26 -15.97 -16.60
N ALA A 106 -3.54 -16.84 -17.31
CA ALA A 106 -2.21 -16.55 -17.86
C ALA A 106 -2.20 -15.35 -18.83
N ASP A 107 -3.35 -14.91 -19.29
CA ASP A 107 -3.51 -13.75 -20.15
C ASP A 107 -3.79 -12.49 -19.32
N LYS A 108 -2.73 -11.81 -18.92
CA LYS A 108 -2.79 -10.54 -18.17
C LYS A 108 -3.63 -9.45 -18.85
N LYS A 109 -3.89 -9.55 -20.16
CA LYS A 109 -4.74 -8.62 -20.91
C LYS A 109 -6.23 -8.86 -20.67
N LYS A 110 -6.60 -10.03 -20.13
CA LYS A 110 -8.00 -10.40 -19.84
C LYS A 110 -8.39 -10.22 -18.39
N VAL A 111 -7.59 -9.51 -17.64
CA VAL A 111 -7.66 -9.36 -16.18
C VAL A 111 -9.01 -8.87 -15.66
N PHE A 112 -9.87 -8.30 -16.52
CA PHE A 112 -11.13 -7.72 -16.09
C PHE A 112 -12.40 -8.19 -16.82
N ASN A 113 -12.39 -9.28 -17.53
CA ASN A 113 -13.65 -9.89 -18.02
C ASN A 113 -14.46 -10.51 -16.85
N GLY A 114 -14.69 -9.72 -15.79
CA GLY A 114 -15.41 -10.17 -14.61
C GLY A 114 -14.58 -10.97 -13.60
N ALA A 115 -13.29 -11.16 -13.83
CA ALA A 115 -12.43 -11.93 -12.94
C ALA A 115 -11.76 -11.03 -11.90
N LYS A 116 -11.73 -11.46 -10.64
CA LYS A 116 -11.05 -10.81 -9.53
C LYS A 116 -9.53 -10.90 -9.71
N VAL A 117 -8.80 -9.82 -9.35
CA VAL A 117 -7.33 -9.78 -9.35
C VAL A 117 -6.84 -9.70 -7.94
N TYR A 118 -6.06 -10.68 -7.54
CA TYR A 118 -5.54 -10.80 -6.19
C TYR A 118 -4.13 -10.25 -6.09
N LEU A 119 -3.75 -9.77 -4.90
CA LEU A 119 -2.43 -9.29 -4.60
C LEU A 119 -1.54 -10.44 -4.13
N ASN A 120 -0.40 -10.62 -4.80
CA ASN A 120 0.61 -11.61 -4.43
C ASN A 120 1.91 -10.93 -3.97
N LYS A 121 1.76 -9.92 -3.14
CA LYS A 121 2.87 -9.11 -2.61
C LYS A 121 3.37 -9.62 -1.25
N MET A 122 2.61 -10.52 -0.63
CA MET A 122 2.95 -11.14 0.65
C MET A 122 3.19 -12.63 0.40
N PRO A 123 4.43 -13.03 0.08
CA PRO A 123 4.71 -14.41 -0.29
C PRO A 123 4.54 -15.35 0.91
N ALA A 124 4.00 -16.50 0.62
CA ALA A 124 3.80 -17.55 1.60
C ALA A 124 5.13 -18.22 1.97
N TYR A 125 5.37 -18.43 3.26
CA TYR A 125 6.51 -19.21 3.72
C TYR A 125 6.31 -20.70 3.40
N ASN A 126 7.27 -21.31 2.70
CA ASN A 126 7.17 -22.69 2.19
C ASN A 126 5.89 -22.95 1.37
N GLY A 127 5.39 -21.95 0.66
CA GLY A 127 4.16 -22.06 -0.11
C GLY A 127 2.87 -22.03 0.73
N ASP A 128 2.96 -21.85 2.03
CA ASP A 128 1.80 -21.77 2.93
C ASP A 128 1.39 -20.33 3.19
N VAL A 129 0.30 -19.89 2.58
CA VAL A 129 -0.23 -18.52 2.68
C VAL A 129 -0.65 -18.11 4.10
N ARG A 130 -0.72 -19.04 5.04
CA ARG A 130 -0.98 -18.74 6.45
C ARG A 130 0.21 -18.05 7.11
N TYR A 131 1.40 -18.26 6.57
CA TYR A 131 2.65 -17.76 7.12
C TYR A 131 3.34 -16.85 6.11
N SER A 132 3.36 -15.58 6.40
CA SER A 132 4.01 -14.57 5.58
C SER A 132 4.57 -13.47 6.47
N ASN A 133 5.77 -13.03 6.17
CA ASN A 133 6.34 -11.88 6.85
C ASN A 133 5.46 -10.64 6.64
N ILE A 134 5.41 -9.78 7.66
CA ILE A 134 4.65 -8.53 7.61
C ILE A 134 5.62 -7.38 7.42
N PRO A 135 5.67 -6.76 6.23
CA PRO A 135 6.51 -5.60 5.99
C PRO A 135 5.98 -4.40 6.77
N LEU A 136 6.85 -3.76 7.54
CA LEU A 136 6.49 -2.57 8.30
C LEU A 136 7.18 -1.31 7.79
N LEU A 137 8.45 -1.41 7.40
CA LEU A 137 9.23 -0.29 6.90
C LEU A 137 10.05 -0.71 5.68
N ARG A 138 9.89 -0.01 4.58
CA ARG A 138 10.67 -0.20 3.35
C ARG A 138 11.35 1.09 2.90
N LEU A 139 12.52 0.95 2.32
CA LEU A 139 13.30 2.10 1.82
C LEU A 139 12.55 2.90 0.75
N SER A 140 11.74 2.26 -0.10
CA SER A 140 10.89 2.97 -1.08
C SER A 140 9.89 3.92 -0.42
N GLU A 141 9.33 3.56 0.74
CA GLU A 141 8.50 4.50 1.50
C GLU A 141 9.32 5.70 1.98
N VAL A 142 10.55 5.49 2.41
CA VAL A 142 11.46 6.58 2.84
C VAL A 142 11.76 7.53 1.69
N TYR A 143 12.04 7.01 0.48
CA TYR A 143 12.20 7.85 -0.72
C TYR A 143 10.93 8.66 -1.04
N LEU A 144 9.75 8.06 -0.93
CA LEU A 144 8.48 8.76 -1.17
C LEU A 144 8.17 9.79 -0.08
N ASN A 145 8.58 9.54 1.16
CA ASN A 145 8.52 10.52 2.25
C ASN A 145 9.47 11.69 1.97
N ALA A 146 10.69 11.43 1.50
CA ALA A 146 11.64 12.47 1.08
C ALA A 146 11.11 13.31 -0.08
N ALA A 147 10.52 12.66 -1.10
CA ALA A 147 9.94 13.35 -2.26
C ALA A 147 8.80 14.29 -1.82
N GLU A 148 7.89 13.82 -0.98
CA GLU A 148 6.79 14.66 -0.48
C GLU A 148 7.31 15.79 0.40
N ALA A 149 8.23 15.54 1.33
CA ALA A 149 8.78 16.55 2.20
C ALA A 149 9.54 17.64 1.41
N ALA A 150 10.37 17.24 0.45
CA ALA A 150 11.05 18.16 -0.45
C ALA A 150 10.07 19.03 -1.26
N PHE A 151 9.01 18.42 -1.80
CA PHE A 151 7.97 19.15 -2.51
C PHE A 151 7.25 20.17 -1.63
N ARG A 152 6.88 19.78 -0.41
CA ARG A 152 6.22 20.67 0.58
C ARG A 152 7.09 21.84 1.03
N LEU A 153 8.42 21.67 0.98
CA LEU A 153 9.40 22.71 1.24
C LEU A 153 9.72 23.60 0.02
N GLY A 154 9.08 23.35 -1.14
CA GLY A 154 9.33 24.06 -2.38
C GLY A 154 10.58 23.60 -3.14
N ASN A 155 11.26 22.57 -2.68
CA ASN A 155 12.43 22.00 -3.37
C ASN A 155 11.99 20.93 -4.40
N THR A 156 11.44 21.40 -5.53
CA THR A 156 10.92 20.54 -6.58
C THR A 156 12.01 19.72 -7.27
N THR A 157 13.25 20.21 -7.31
CA THR A 157 14.39 19.46 -7.87
C THR A 157 14.67 18.19 -7.07
N LYS A 158 14.78 18.29 -5.74
CA LYS A 158 14.96 17.12 -4.88
C LYS A 158 13.71 16.20 -4.91
N ALA A 159 12.52 16.80 -4.93
CA ALA A 159 11.29 16.04 -5.01
C ALA A 159 11.25 15.15 -6.28
N ALA A 160 11.57 15.73 -7.44
CA ALA A 160 11.66 14.99 -8.69
C ALA A 160 12.76 13.92 -8.65
N GLN A 161 13.91 14.22 -8.05
CA GLN A 161 15.02 13.26 -7.92
C GLN A 161 14.56 12.01 -7.14
N TYR A 162 14.06 12.17 -5.91
CA TYR A 162 13.63 11.04 -5.07
C TYR A 162 12.47 10.26 -5.70
N LEU A 163 11.54 10.94 -6.36
CA LEU A 163 10.46 10.28 -7.08
C LEU A 163 10.99 9.45 -8.26
N ASN A 164 11.91 10.00 -9.02
CA ASN A 164 12.53 9.31 -10.15
C ASN A 164 13.41 8.13 -9.72
N ASP A 165 13.99 8.17 -8.53
CA ASP A 165 14.76 7.03 -8.02
C ASP A 165 13.85 5.81 -7.80
N ILE A 166 12.58 6.02 -7.39
CA ILE A 166 11.59 4.94 -7.38
C ILE A 166 11.22 4.53 -8.81
N ILE A 167 10.84 5.48 -9.66
CA ILE A 167 10.35 5.21 -11.02
C ILE A 167 11.36 4.39 -11.81
N LYS A 168 12.63 4.77 -11.83
CA LYS A 168 13.71 4.07 -12.54
C LYS A 168 13.87 2.61 -12.12
N ASN A 169 13.57 2.31 -10.86
CA ASN A 169 13.65 0.96 -10.31
C ASN A 169 12.34 0.17 -10.47
N ARG A 170 11.32 0.73 -11.11
CA ARG A 170 10.03 0.07 -11.32
C ARG A 170 9.63 -0.05 -12.78
N THR A 171 10.14 0.84 -13.63
CA THR A 171 9.87 0.79 -15.08
C THR A 171 11.10 1.19 -15.90
N SER A 172 11.21 0.57 -17.05
CA SER A 172 12.21 0.97 -18.07
C SER A 172 11.72 2.09 -18.98
N ASP A 173 10.44 2.48 -18.87
CA ASP A 173 9.89 3.62 -19.63
C ASP A 173 10.36 4.95 -19.03
N THR A 174 11.39 5.52 -19.63
CA THR A 174 11.96 6.81 -19.18
C THR A 174 11.00 7.98 -19.30
N THR A 175 9.92 7.87 -20.09
CA THR A 175 8.90 8.91 -20.23
C THR A 175 8.04 9.06 -18.97
N LYS A 176 8.09 8.09 -18.06
CA LYS A 176 7.39 8.14 -16.78
C LYS A 176 8.11 8.99 -15.72
N GLN A 177 9.38 9.33 -15.96
CA GLN A 177 10.12 10.22 -15.09
C GLN A 177 9.57 11.64 -15.15
N VAL A 178 9.73 12.37 -14.06
CA VAL A 178 9.25 13.75 -13.92
C VAL A 178 10.42 14.72 -13.87
N THR A 179 10.20 15.94 -14.35
CA THR A 179 11.14 17.05 -14.14
C THR A 179 10.76 17.86 -12.90
N ALA A 180 11.64 18.77 -12.49
CA ALA A 180 11.34 19.68 -11.39
C ALA A 180 10.14 20.61 -11.66
N SER A 181 9.81 20.87 -12.93
CA SER A 181 8.62 21.64 -13.33
C SER A 181 7.32 20.82 -13.32
N ASP A 182 7.42 19.49 -13.47
CA ASP A 182 6.27 18.61 -13.64
C ASP A 182 5.89 17.86 -12.36
N VAL A 183 6.80 17.83 -11.37
CA VAL A 183 6.52 17.16 -10.10
C VAL A 183 5.41 17.88 -9.36
N THR A 184 4.39 17.13 -8.95
CA THR A 184 3.27 17.62 -8.16
C THR A 184 3.02 16.69 -6.98
N LEU A 185 2.33 17.19 -5.96
CA LEU A 185 1.90 16.34 -4.84
C LEU A 185 1.05 15.15 -5.33
N ALA A 186 0.13 15.41 -6.25
CA ALA A 186 -0.72 14.36 -6.82
C ALA A 186 0.11 13.27 -7.50
N ARG A 187 1.18 13.65 -8.23
CA ARG A 187 2.08 12.67 -8.87
C ARG A 187 2.87 11.86 -7.84
N ILE A 188 3.33 12.47 -6.75
CA ILE A 188 4.01 11.77 -5.64
C ILE A 188 3.05 10.79 -4.95
N LEU A 189 1.83 11.22 -4.63
CA LEU A 189 0.82 10.37 -4.00
C LEU A 189 0.35 9.24 -4.91
N LEU A 190 0.30 9.46 -6.22
CA LEU A 190 0.03 8.41 -7.19
C LEU A 190 1.11 7.33 -7.18
N GLU A 191 2.37 7.73 -7.11
CA GLU A 191 3.49 6.78 -7.01
C GLU A 191 3.45 6.01 -5.68
N ARG A 192 3.15 6.68 -4.56
CA ARG A 192 2.92 6.03 -3.27
C ARG A 192 1.81 4.97 -3.36
N ARG A 193 0.70 5.30 -4.03
CA ARG A 193 -0.41 4.37 -4.20
C ARG A 193 -0.01 3.11 -4.99
N LYS A 194 0.81 3.26 -6.03
CA LYS A 194 1.35 2.14 -6.81
C LYS A 194 2.33 1.30 -5.99
N GLU A 195 3.24 1.97 -5.30
CA GLU A 195 4.37 1.34 -4.61
C GLU A 195 3.95 0.60 -3.34
N LEU A 196 3.08 1.22 -2.54
CA LEU A 196 2.71 0.75 -1.21
C LEU A 196 1.35 0.04 -1.17
N VAL A 197 0.87 -0.45 -2.31
CA VAL A 197 -0.37 -1.21 -2.38
C VAL A 197 -0.30 -2.45 -1.48
N GLY A 198 -1.34 -2.68 -0.68
CA GLY A 198 -1.42 -3.81 0.26
C GLY A 198 -0.61 -3.64 1.55
N GLU A 199 0.10 -2.53 1.74
CA GLU A 199 0.92 -2.27 2.93
C GLU A 199 0.23 -1.34 3.96
N GLY A 200 -1.08 -1.14 3.85
CA GLY A 200 -1.87 -0.37 4.82
C GLY A 200 -1.79 1.15 4.71
N GLN A 201 -0.95 1.69 3.83
CA GLN A 201 -0.65 3.13 3.79
C GLN A 201 -1.73 4.00 3.14
N ARG A 202 -2.47 3.48 2.15
CA ARG A 202 -3.36 4.28 1.30
C ARG A 202 -4.45 5.03 2.07
N PHE A 203 -5.04 4.40 3.06
CA PHE A 203 -6.10 5.00 3.88
C PHE A 203 -5.57 6.25 4.61
N PHE A 204 -4.43 6.11 5.29
CA PHE A 204 -3.81 7.21 6.02
C PHE A 204 -3.33 8.32 5.10
N ASP A 205 -2.78 7.99 3.94
CA ASP A 205 -2.36 8.97 2.93
C ASP A 205 -3.56 9.81 2.44
N ALA A 206 -4.69 9.16 2.17
CA ALA A 206 -5.91 9.85 1.75
C ALA A 206 -6.43 10.79 2.86
N LEU A 207 -6.53 10.32 4.08
CA LEU A 207 -7.05 11.13 5.19
C LEU A 207 -6.15 12.33 5.50
N ARG A 208 -4.83 12.13 5.58
CA ARG A 208 -3.89 13.23 5.89
C ARG A 208 -3.84 14.30 4.81
N ASN A 209 -4.12 13.95 3.55
CA ASN A 209 -4.16 14.86 2.42
C ASN A 209 -5.59 15.35 2.09
N ASN A 210 -6.58 14.97 2.89
CA ASN A 210 -7.99 15.28 2.67
C ASN A 210 -8.50 14.86 1.29
N GLU A 211 -8.00 13.72 0.79
CA GLU A 211 -8.51 13.14 -0.45
C GLU A 211 -9.87 12.50 -0.21
N THR A 212 -10.73 12.57 -1.22
CA THR A 212 -11.97 11.80 -1.23
C THR A 212 -11.71 10.36 -1.66
N ILE A 213 -12.03 9.41 -0.79
CA ILE A 213 -12.01 7.98 -1.12
C ILE A 213 -13.35 7.65 -1.76
N THR A 214 -13.32 7.17 -3.00
CA THR A 214 -14.53 6.74 -3.72
C THR A 214 -14.50 5.24 -3.97
N ARG A 215 -15.60 4.57 -3.65
CA ARG A 215 -15.83 3.14 -3.86
C ARG A 215 -17.02 2.94 -4.80
N TYR A 216 -16.95 1.93 -5.63
CA TYR A 216 -17.96 1.65 -6.64
C TYR A 216 -18.67 0.34 -6.29
N THR A 217 -20.00 0.35 -6.24
CA THR A 217 -20.81 -0.81 -5.80
C THR A 217 -21.63 -1.44 -6.90
N SER A 218 -22.06 -0.68 -7.90
CA SER A 218 -23.02 -1.13 -8.92
C SER A 218 -22.41 -1.32 -10.30
N ASP A 219 -21.22 -0.86 -10.50
CA ASP A 219 -20.51 -0.98 -11.76
C ASP A 219 -19.35 -1.97 -11.62
N ALA A 220 -19.62 -3.22 -11.96
CA ALA A 220 -18.61 -4.29 -11.98
C ALA A 220 -17.40 -3.92 -12.86
N SER A 221 -17.57 -2.96 -13.79
CA SER A 221 -16.48 -2.43 -14.59
C SER A 221 -15.48 -1.60 -13.78
N ARG A 222 -15.85 -1.12 -12.61
CA ARG A 222 -15.02 -0.22 -11.77
C ARG A 222 -14.50 -0.84 -10.47
N GLY A 223 -15.00 -2.01 -10.09
CA GLY A 223 -14.56 -2.71 -8.87
C GLY A 223 -15.64 -3.62 -8.28
N TRP A 224 -15.29 -4.31 -7.21
CA TRP A 224 -16.13 -5.32 -6.55
C TRP A 224 -16.42 -4.96 -5.10
N HIS A 225 -17.00 -3.78 -4.85
CA HIS A 225 -17.51 -3.46 -3.53
C HIS A 225 -18.97 -3.95 -3.45
N ASP A 226 -19.24 -5.03 -2.74
CA ASP A 226 -20.55 -5.69 -2.78
C ASP A 226 -21.64 -4.86 -2.10
N VAL A 227 -21.46 -4.52 -0.85
CA VAL A 227 -22.50 -3.81 -0.07
C VAL A 227 -21.90 -2.62 0.67
N LEU A 228 -22.29 -1.42 0.26
CA LEU A 228 -21.89 -0.18 0.94
C LEU A 228 -23.10 0.73 1.11
N THR A 229 -23.22 1.36 2.28
CA THR A 229 -24.14 2.48 2.47
C THR A 229 -23.74 3.66 1.60
N THR A 230 -24.65 4.57 1.33
CA THR A 230 -24.38 5.75 0.49
C THR A 230 -23.20 6.57 1.01
N GLU A 231 -23.13 6.75 2.33
CA GLU A 231 -22.07 7.51 3.00
C GLU A 231 -20.69 6.81 2.89
N ALA A 232 -20.69 5.49 2.89
CA ALA A 232 -19.46 4.70 2.75
C ALA A 232 -18.93 4.62 1.32
N ARG A 233 -19.72 5.03 0.33
CA ARG A 233 -19.30 5.01 -1.09
C ARG A 233 -18.30 6.10 -1.41
N SER A 234 -18.48 7.30 -0.82
CA SER A 234 -17.59 8.43 -1.05
C SER A 234 -17.44 9.23 0.23
N TYR A 235 -16.22 9.31 0.75
CA TYR A 235 -15.96 10.02 1.99
C TYR A 235 -14.51 10.55 2.05
N ASN A 236 -14.30 11.52 2.90
CA ASN A 236 -12.99 12.06 3.25
C ASN A 236 -12.79 11.98 4.78
N ARG A 237 -11.78 12.68 5.29
CA ARG A 237 -11.47 12.72 6.73
C ARG A 237 -12.58 13.34 7.60
N ASP A 238 -13.55 14.07 7.02
CA ASP A 238 -14.63 14.71 7.76
C ASP A 238 -15.77 13.71 8.05
N TYR A 239 -15.75 12.55 7.42
CA TYR A 239 -16.70 11.49 7.72
C TYR A 239 -16.34 10.82 9.06
N TYR A 240 -17.29 10.84 10.01
CA TYR A 240 -17.01 10.39 11.39
C TYR A 240 -16.47 8.96 11.47
N LYS A 241 -16.90 8.04 10.59
CA LYS A 241 -16.39 6.66 10.54
C LYS A 241 -15.00 6.53 9.91
N ALA A 242 -14.39 7.63 9.44
CA ALA A 242 -12.98 7.63 9.07
C ALA A 242 -12.05 7.47 10.30
N TYR A 243 -12.59 7.68 11.48
CA TYR A 243 -11.90 7.45 12.76
C TYR A 243 -12.66 6.36 13.53
N PRO A 244 -11.98 5.33 14.05
CA PRO A 244 -12.65 4.31 14.85
C PRO A 244 -13.19 4.90 16.15
N ALA A 245 -14.30 4.32 16.66
CA ALA A 245 -14.76 4.61 18.00
C ALA A 245 -13.73 4.13 19.04
N ILE A 246 -13.69 4.80 20.20
CA ILE A 246 -13.03 4.22 21.38
C ILE A 246 -13.88 3.01 21.77
N PRO A 247 -13.31 1.81 21.90
CA PRO A 247 -14.06 0.60 22.23
C PRO A 247 -14.82 0.74 23.55
N GLY A 248 -16.07 0.26 23.58
CA GLY A 248 -16.94 0.42 24.77
C GLY A 248 -16.33 -0.16 26.03
N TYR A 249 -15.67 -1.32 25.93
CA TYR A 249 -14.99 -1.94 27.08
C TYR A 249 -13.85 -1.08 27.65
N GLU A 250 -13.16 -0.28 26.82
CA GLU A 250 -12.15 0.67 27.30
C GLU A 250 -12.80 1.84 28.05
N VAL A 251 -13.92 2.32 27.53
CA VAL A 251 -14.73 3.39 28.19
C VAL A 251 -15.27 2.92 29.52
N ASP A 252 -15.72 1.66 29.59
CA ASP A 252 -16.25 1.05 30.81
C ASP A 252 -15.16 0.82 31.85
N ALA A 253 -13.96 0.42 31.40
CA ALA A 253 -12.82 0.18 32.27
C ALA A 253 -12.17 1.48 32.80
N ASN A 254 -12.28 2.58 32.05
CA ASN A 254 -11.66 3.86 32.41
C ASN A 254 -12.65 5.02 32.25
N SER A 255 -13.22 5.47 33.39
CA SER A 255 -14.20 6.55 33.40
C SER A 255 -13.72 7.89 32.80
N ASN A 256 -12.40 8.11 32.74
CA ASN A 256 -11.83 9.31 32.10
C ASN A 256 -12.05 9.32 30.58
N LEU A 257 -12.33 8.18 29.95
CA LEU A 257 -12.61 8.08 28.52
C LEU A 257 -14.04 8.42 28.13
N LYS A 258 -14.98 8.49 29.08
CA LYS A 258 -16.42 8.71 28.81
C LYS A 258 -16.71 9.97 27.98
N ASN A 259 -15.89 11.00 28.14
CA ASN A 259 -16.07 12.29 27.45
C ASN A 259 -15.06 12.49 26.30
N GLN A 260 -14.33 11.42 25.91
CA GLN A 260 -13.27 11.50 24.90
C GLN A 260 -13.66 10.73 23.63
N GLN A 261 -14.85 10.22 23.53
CA GLN A 261 -15.33 9.51 22.35
C GLN A 261 -15.22 10.37 21.10
N ASN A 262 -14.83 9.77 20.00
CA ASN A 262 -14.76 10.46 18.72
C ASN A 262 -16.17 10.95 18.30
N THR A 263 -16.21 12.14 17.70
CA THR A 263 -17.47 12.76 17.24
C THR A 263 -18.26 11.81 16.34
N GLY A 264 -19.57 11.73 16.57
CA GLY A 264 -20.47 10.88 15.78
C GLY A 264 -20.72 9.49 16.36
N TYR A 265 -20.02 9.12 17.44
CA TYR A 265 -20.26 7.89 18.19
C TYR A 265 -20.93 8.19 19.54
N SER A 266 -21.83 7.31 19.97
CA SER A 266 -22.36 7.31 21.33
C SER A 266 -21.47 6.50 22.27
N ASN A 267 -21.41 6.91 23.52
CA ASN A 267 -20.76 6.10 24.58
C ASN A 267 -21.65 4.92 24.94
#